data_c4f70979444f66f2ba0341a10a365100
#
_entry.id   c4f70979444f66f2ba0341a10a365100
#
_cell.length_a   1.000
_cell.length_b   1.000
_cell.length_c   1.000
_cell.angle_alpha   90.00
_cell.angle_beta   90.00
_cell.angle_gamma   90.00
#
_symmetry.space_group_name_H-M   'P 1'
#
loop_
_entity.id
_entity.type
_entity.pdbx_description
1 polymer ?
#
loop_
_entity_poly.entity_id
_entity_poly.type
_entity_poly.pdbx_seq_one_letter_code
_entity_poly.pdbx_strand_id
1 'polypeptide(L)'
;MIRVYTQLEQGHWWLQQYQGRPPVLACILGFTATGLIPGISAAGATPEDRKYTAIADAEFLVNGVTPQPQYPLPPLEVGASPVLISRAVVEAFDLPVYLFNAGLPQPPAVPAIDLGGLPAKCLTSADALPLATVKQLFEQGLKWGQKLATVADGGYLIIGECVVGGTTTALSVLTGLGIAATGKVNSSHPRCNHAQKWEIVQAGLKRWGGRENSSTQAPYWEKTFTPSSSVDPLQLVAAVGDPMQIAAAGMAIAASRSSGVLLAGGTQMLAVYALAQALTKLGVSSAKPSTELVEPYSLAWQPEQVVVGTTRWVAEDPTGDTVGLAQDIGAVPLLATELSFSTSRYPQLQAYEQGYVKEGVAAGGCAIAAHLYKGWNLVQLLQSIEGLVERYCQS
;
A
#
# COMPACT_ATOMS: atom_id res chain seq x y z
N MET A 1 0.90 -19.92 9.70
CA MET A 1 1.03 -19.47 8.31
C MET A 1 0.51 -18.05 8.10
N ILE A 2 -0.69 -17.74 8.61
CA ILE A 2 -1.27 -16.39 8.67
C ILE A 2 -1.56 -16.06 10.12
N ARG A 3 -1.08 -14.92 10.60
CA ARG A 3 -1.32 -14.43 11.95
C ARG A 3 -2.23 -13.22 11.91
N VAL A 4 -3.24 -13.18 12.77
CA VAL A 4 -4.15 -12.04 12.97
C VAL A 4 -3.66 -11.27 14.18
N TYR A 5 -3.43 -9.95 14.06
CA TYR A 5 -2.86 -9.09 15.10
C TYR A 5 -3.91 -8.21 15.78
N THR A 6 -4.90 -7.75 15.02
CA THR A 6 -5.97 -6.87 15.53
C THR A 6 -7.31 -7.33 15.01
N GLN A 7 -8.41 -7.00 15.70
CA GLN A 7 -9.77 -7.42 15.36
C GLN A 7 -9.87 -8.94 15.11
N LEU A 8 -9.41 -9.73 16.07
CA LEU A 8 -9.18 -11.18 15.92
C LEU A 8 -10.40 -11.92 15.37
N GLU A 9 -11.60 -11.63 15.89
CA GLU A 9 -12.85 -12.29 15.47
C GLU A 9 -13.15 -12.00 14.00
N GLN A 10 -13.09 -10.73 13.59
CA GLN A 10 -13.32 -10.32 12.20
C GLN A 10 -12.24 -10.88 11.26
N GLY A 11 -10.97 -10.82 11.66
CA GLY A 11 -9.87 -11.38 10.86
C GLY A 11 -10.01 -12.89 10.65
N HIS A 12 -10.34 -13.65 11.68
CA HIS A 12 -10.57 -15.09 11.56
C HIS A 12 -11.84 -15.41 10.75
N TRP A 13 -12.92 -14.65 10.94
CA TRP A 13 -14.12 -14.79 10.13
C TRP A 13 -13.81 -14.57 8.64
N TRP A 14 -13.07 -13.51 8.30
CA TRP A 14 -12.69 -13.21 6.94
C TRP A 14 -11.84 -14.33 6.32
N LEU A 15 -10.85 -14.85 7.05
CA LEU A 15 -10.04 -15.97 6.60
C LEU A 15 -10.89 -17.24 6.34
N GLN A 16 -11.84 -17.55 7.19
CA GLN A 16 -12.74 -18.68 7.00
C GLN A 16 -13.66 -18.50 5.79
N GLN A 17 -14.19 -17.28 5.60
CA GLN A 17 -15.08 -16.93 4.48
C GLN A 17 -14.41 -17.12 3.12
N TYR A 18 -13.12 -16.77 3.03
CA TYR A 18 -12.38 -16.77 1.77
C TYR A 18 -11.40 -17.92 1.62
N GLN A 19 -11.36 -18.87 2.52
CA GLN A 19 -10.53 -20.07 2.40
C GLN A 19 -10.90 -20.88 1.15
N GLY A 20 -9.88 -21.19 0.32
CA GLY A 20 -10.05 -21.92 -0.93
C GLY A 20 -10.68 -21.10 -2.07
N ARG A 21 -11.00 -19.83 -1.85
CA ARG A 21 -11.57 -18.94 -2.87
C ARG A 21 -10.46 -18.30 -3.72
N PRO A 22 -10.65 -18.14 -5.04
CA PRO A 22 -9.66 -17.56 -5.91
C PRO A 22 -9.52 -16.04 -5.69
N PRO A 23 -8.30 -15.51 -5.57
CA PRO A 23 -8.06 -14.06 -5.56
C PRO A 23 -7.90 -13.48 -6.96
N VAL A 24 -8.19 -12.16 -7.07
CA VAL A 24 -7.79 -11.32 -8.20
C VAL A 24 -6.82 -10.27 -7.68
N LEU A 25 -5.69 -10.07 -8.34
CA LEU A 25 -4.69 -9.07 -7.95
C LEU A 25 -4.87 -7.78 -8.74
N ALA A 26 -5.11 -6.68 -8.04
CA ALA A 26 -5.04 -5.30 -8.53
C ALA A 26 -3.82 -4.62 -7.93
N CYS A 27 -2.84 -4.23 -8.73
CA CYS A 27 -1.67 -3.49 -8.27
C CYS A 27 -1.71 -2.06 -8.81
N ILE A 28 -1.74 -1.08 -7.89
CA ILE A 28 -1.87 0.35 -8.21
C ILE A 28 -0.48 0.98 -8.13
N LEU A 29 -0.03 1.47 -9.29
CA LEU A 29 1.27 2.08 -9.47
C LEU A 29 1.14 3.61 -9.39
N GLY A 30 2.04 4.25 -8.66
CA GLY A 30 2.05 5.69 -8.56
C GLY A 30 3.45 6.24 -8.33
N PHE A 31 3.55 7.55 -8.35
CA PHE A 31 4.80 8.27 -8.09
C PHE A 31 4.54 9.51 -7.23
N THR A 32 5.47 9.79 -6.34
CA THR A 32 5.57 11.06 -5.61
C THR A 32 7.00 11.58 -5.61
N ALA A 33 7.19 12.86 -5.89
CA ALA A 33 8.50 13.50 -5.78
C ALA A 33 9.06 13.50 -4.35
N THR A 34 8.24 13.19 -3.34
CA THR A 34 8.71 12.90 -1.97
C THR A 34 9.69 11.74 -1.95
N GLY A 35 9.52 10.74 -2.82
CA GLY A 35 10.42 9.60 -2.97
C GLY A 35 11.84 9.97 -3.42
N LEU A 36 12.02 11.14 -4.05
CA LEU A 36 13.33 11.62 -4.53
C LEU A 36 14.19 12.25 -3.42
N ILE A 37 13.63 12.49 -2.24
CA ILE A 37 14.39 13.05 -1.12
C ILE A 37 15.48 12.04 -0.71
N PRO A 38 16.77 12.46 -0.61
CA PRO A 38 17.83 11.58 -0.16
C PRO A 38 17.53 10.94 1.20
N GLY A 39 17.76 9.64 1.34
CA GLY A 39 17.54 8.90 2.58
C GLY A 39 16.08 8.60 2.94
N ILE A 40 15.09 9.05 2.16
CA ILE A 40 13.67 8.81 2.47
C ILE A 40 13.25 7.36 2.24
N SER A 41 13.88 6.68 1.31
CA SER A 41 13.65 5.27 0.96
C SER A 41 14.96 4.57 0.62
N ALA A 42 15.02 3.26 0.88
CA ALA A 42 16.11 2.39 0.42
C ALA A 42 15.85 1.81 -0.99
N ALA A 43 14.69 2.09 -1.61
CA ALA A 43 14.40 1.66 -2.97
C ALA A 43 15.25 2.45 -3.99
N GLY A 44 15.61 1.79 -5.11
CA GLY A 44 16.44 2.36 -6.16
C GLY A 44 17.91 2.55 -5.76
N ALA A 45 18.84 2.43 -6.71
CA ALA A 45 20.28 2.64 -6.46
C ALA A 45 20.58 4.10 -6.10
N THR A 46 19.86 5.04 -6.71
CA THR A 46 19.93 6.48 -6.42
C THR A 46 18.53 7.06 -6.22
N PRO A 47 18.37 8.28 -5.65
CA PRO A 47 17.07 8.95 -5.61
C PRO A 47 16.41 9.10 -6.98
N GLU A 48 17.16 9.35 -8.04
CA GLU A 48 16.64 9.51 -9.41
C GLU A 48 16.12 8.17 -9.97
N ASP A 49 16.76 7.05 -9.67
CA ASP A 49 16.34 5.71 -10.13
C ASP A 49 14.99 5.29 -9.56
N ARG A 50 14.57 5.90 -8.46
CA ARG A 50 13.26 5.63 -7.82
C ARG A 50 12.07 5.96 -8.71
N LYS A 51 12.27 6.77 -9.76
CA LYS A 51 11.25 7.04 -10.79
C LYS A 51 10.88 5.77 -11.57
N TYR A 52 11.79 4.81 -11.64
CA TYR A 52 11.63 3.59 -12.42
C TYR A 52 11.24 2.38 -11.57
N THR A 53 11.32 2.44 -10.25
CA THR A 53 11.07 1.29 -9.37
C THR A 53 9.70 0.66 -9.62
N ALA A 54 8.63 1.46 -9.59
CA ALA A 54 7.28 0.94 -9.81
C ALA A 54 7.06 0.37 -11.23
N ILE A 55 7.79 0.92 -12.22
CA ILE A 55 7.72 0.47 -13.62
C ILE A 55 8.45 -0.86 -13.79
N ALA A 56 9.64 -0.99 -13.19
CA ALA A 56 10.42 -2.22 -13.20
C ALA A 56 9.68 -3.37 -12.46
N ASP A 57 9.13 -3.07 -11.30
CA ASP A 57 8.33 -4.03 -10.54
C ASP A 57 7.08 -4.47 -11.32
N ALA A 58 6.40 -3.54 -12.01
CA ALA A 58 5.25 -3.85 -12.84
C ALA A 58 5.60 -4.78 -14.02
N GLU A 59 6.71 -4.49 -14.70
CA GLU A 59 7.20 -5.32 -15.80
C GLU A 59 7.52 -6.73 -15.30
N PHE A 60 8.24 -6.85 -14.19
CA PHE A 60 8.57 -8.13 -13.61
C PHE A 60 7.35 -8.89 -13.07
N LEU A 61 6.38 -8.20 -12.46
CA LEU A 61 5.15 -8.82 -11.97
C LEU A 61 4.38 -9.52 -13.09
N VAL A 62 4.33 -8.93 -14.28
CA VAL A 62 3.59 -9.47 -15.43
C VAL A 62 4.41 -10.48 -16.23
N ASN A 63 5.64 -10.12 -16.60
CA ASN A 63 6.45 -10.93 -17.51
C ASN A 63 7.28 -12.01 -16.77
N GLY A 64 7.58 -11.82 -15.48
CA GLY A 64 8.53 -12.65 -14.75
C GLY A 64 9.96 -12.46 -15.23
N VAL A 65 10.74 -13.51 -15.20
CA VAL A 65 12.14 -13.50 -15.65
C VAL A 65 12.20 -13.43 -17.17
N THR A 66 12.82 -12.36 -17.68
CA THR A 66 13.06 -12.16 -19.11
C THR A 66 14.54 -11.83 -19.34
N PRO A 67 15.17 -12.30 -20.44
CA PRO A 67 16.59 -12.05 -20.71
C PRO A 67 16.94 -10.58 -20.93
N GLN A 68 16.00 -9.77 -21.39
CA GLN A 68 16.20 -8.36 -21.71
C GLN A 68 14.96 -7.54 -21.29
N PRO A 69 14.77 -7.31 -19.99
CA PRO A 69 13.70 -6.42 -19.54
C PRO A 69 13.98 -4.99 -20.00
N GLN A 70 12.93 -4.23 -20.32
CA GLN A 70 13.07 -2.81 -20.63
C GLN A 70 13.47 -2.02 -19.40
N TYR A 71 12.95 -2.40 -18.24
CA TYR A 71 13.28 -1.83 -16.93
C TYR A 71 13.72 -2.96 -15.98
N PRO A 72 15.03 -3.23 -15.88
CA PRO A 72 15.52 -4.27 -14.98
C PRO A 72 15.23 -3.90 -13.52
N LEU A 73 14.97 -4.92 -12.70
CA LEU A 73 14.92 -4.72 -11.26
C LEU A 73 16.25 -4.15 -10.75
N PRO A 74 16.23 -3.33 -9.69
CA PRO A 74 17.47 -2.86 -9.06
C PRO A 74 18.40 -4.03 -8.71
N PRO A 75 19.73 -3.83 -8.70
CA PRO A 75 20.69 -4.87 -8.32
C PRO A 75 20.35 -5.48 -6.97
N LEU A 76 20.50 -6.82 -6.86
CA LEU A 76 20.19 -7.59 -5.63
C LEU A 76 21.31 -7.51 -4.57
N GLU A 77 22.01 -6.38 -4.45
CA GLU A 77 23.16 -6.28 -3.53
C GLU A 77 22.75 -6.24 -2.06
N VAL A 78 21.63 -5.58 -1.75
CA VAL A 78 21.19 -5.33 -0.36
C VAL A 78 19.91 -6.10 -0.01
N GLY A 79 19.02 -6.33 -0.96
CA GLY A 79 17.78 -7.03 -0.72
C GLY A 79 16.97 -7.16 -2.01
N ALA A 80 16.33 -8.29 -2.18
CA ALA A 80 15.52 -8.59 -3.36
C ALA A 80 14.23 -7.77 -3.37
N SER A 81 13.78 -7.31 -4.55
CA SER A 81 12.49 -6.63 -4.66
C SER A 81 11.36 -7.54 -4.16
N PRO A 82 10.37 -6.97 -3.41
CA PRO A 82 9.20 -7.72 -2.94
C PRO A 82 8.38 -8.32 -4.08
N VAL A 83 8.52 -7.81 -5.28
CA VAL A 83 7.84 -8.35 -6.48
C VAL A 83 8.18 -9.83 -6.73
N LEU A 84 9.33 -10.31 -6.26
CA LEU A 84 9.69 -11.73 -6.35
C LEU A 84 8.73 -12.63 -5.56
N ILE A 85 8.24 -12.17 -4.40
CA ILE A 85 7.23 -12.88 -3.62
C ILE A 85 5.91 -12.90 -4.38
N SER A 86 5.47 -11.74 -4.84
CA SER A 86 4.20 -11.59 -5.57
C SER A 86 4.20 -12.38 -6.87
N ARG A 87 5.28 -12.26 -7.67
CA ARG A 87 5.40 -12.97 -8.94
C ARG A 87 5.45 -14.49 -8.77
N ALA A 88 6.14 -15.00 -7.75
CA ALA A 88 6.17 -16.43 -7.47
C ALA A 88 4.77 -17.00 -7.23
N VAL A 89 3.92 -16.29 -6.53
CA VAL A 89 2.53 -16.69 -6.25
C VAL A 89 1.65 -16.52 -7.50
N VAL A 90 1.75 -15.36 -8.19
CA VAL A 90 1.02 -15.10 -9.44
C VAL A 90 1.30 -16.18 -10.47
N GLU A 91 2.56 -16.52 -10.70
CA GLU A 91 2.98 -17.54 -11.65
C GLU A 91 2.50 -18.94 -11.25
N ALA A 92 2.66 -19.31 -9.98
CA ALA A 92 2.31 -20.64 -9.51
C ALA A 92 0.80 -20.95 -9.57
N PHE A 93 -0.05 -19.93 -9.47
CA PHE A 93 -1.50 -20.11 -9.43
C PHE A 93 -2.22 -19.49 -10.63
N ASP A 94 -1.47 -18.98 -11.61
CA ASP A 94 -2.03 -18.29 -12.78
C ASP A 94 -3.06 -17.21 -12.36
N LEU A 95 -2.68 -16.38 -11.38
CA LEU A 95 -3.60 -15.39 -10.83
C LEU A 95 -3.86 -14.26 -11.84
N PRO A 96 -5.12 -13.85 -12.01
CA PRO A 96 -5.44 -12.66 -12.79
C PRO A 96 -4.80 -11.40 -12.18
N VAL A 97 -3.98 -10.70 -12.95
CA VAL A 97 -3.29 -9.46 -12.55
C VAL A 97 -3.81 -8.30 -13.36
N TYR A 98 -4.23 -7.24 -12.67
CA TYR A 98 -4.62 -5.96 -13.23
C TYR A 98 -3.69 -4.88 -12.70
N LEU A 99 -2.91 -4.26 -13.60
CA LEU A 99 -2.08 -3.11 -13.27
C LEU A 99 -2.84 -1.81 -13.53
N PHE A 100 -2.69 -0.86 -12.61
CA PHE A 100 -3.30 0.46 -12.71
C PHE A 100 -2.23 1.55 -12.63
N ASN A 101 -2.17 2.41 -13.65
CA ASN A 101 -1.37 3.62 -13.60
C ASN A 101 -2.21 4.75 -12.98
N ALA A 102 -1.92 5.07 -11.71
CA ALA A 102 -2.56 6.16 -11.00
C ALA A 102 -1.80 7.49 -11.12
N GLY A 103 -0.60 7.49 -11.70
CA GLY A 103 0.22 8.69 -11.87
C GLY A 103 1.71 8.38 -11.85
N LEU A 104 2.17 7.60 -12.83
CA LEU A 104 3.58 7.36 -13.08
C LEU A 104 4.19 8.48 -13.95
N PRO A 105 5.51 8.77 -13.84
CA PRO A 105 6.20 9.71 -14.70
C PRO A 105 6.20 9.31 -16.18
N GLN A 106 6.14 8.00 -16.45
CA GLN A 106 6.01 7.39 -17.76
C GLN A 106 5.26 6.06 -17.65
N PRO A 107 4.58 5.59 -18.70
CA PRO A 107 3.85 4.34 -18.67
C PRO A 107 4.80 3.15 -18.48
N PRO A 108 4.36 2.06 -17.82
CA PRO A 108 5.15 0.83 -17.71
C PRO A 108 5.27 0.14 -19.09
N ALA A 109 6.26 -0.73 -19.24
CA ALA A 109 6.50 -1.50 -20.47
C ALA A 109 5.52 -2.69 -20.67
N VAL A 110 4.52 -2.81 -19.81
CA VAL A 110 3.48 -3.84 -19.81
C VAL A 110 2.10 -3.21 -19.84
N PRO A 111 1.07 -3.92 -20.29
CA PRO A 111 -0.29 -3.40 -20.29
C PRO A 111 -0.73 -2.96 -18.90
N ALA A 112 -1.13 -1.72 -18.76
CA ALA A 112 -1.67 -1.14 -17.53
C ALA A 112 -2.87 -0.25 -17.86
N ILE A 113 -3.83 -0.22 -16.95
CA ILE A 113 -5.03 0.59 -17.04
C ILE A 113 -4.68 1.99 -16.55
N ASP A 114 -4.79 2.99 -17.42
CA ASP A 114 -4.57 4.38 -17.04
C ASP A 114 -5.82 4.93 -16.32
N LEU A 115 -5.64 5.40 -15.08
CA LEU A 115 -6.69 6.04 -14.29
C LEU A 115 -6.76 7.55 -14.55
N GLY A 116 -5.90 8.09 -15.42
CA GLY A 116 -5.82 9.51 -15.75
C GLY A 116 -5.25 10.37 -14.63
N GLY A 117 -4.42 9.77 -13.76
CA GLY A 117 -3.75 10.48 -12.68
C GLY A 117 -2.46 11.17 -13.12
N LEU A 118 -1.82 11.85 -12.19
CA LEU A 118 -0.57 12.58 -12.39
C LEU A 118 0.46 12.17 -11.33
N PRO A 119 1.76 12.23 -11.65
CA PRO A 119 2.83 12.13 -10.65
C PRO A 119 2.66 13.21 -9.57
N ALA A 120 2.65 12.81 -8.29
CA ALA A 120 2.51 13.77 -7.21
C ALA A 120 3.78 14.60 -7.03
N LYS A 121 3.62 15.89 -6.76
CA LYS A 121 4.70 16.75 -6.28
C LYS A 121 5.12 16.32 -4.87
N CYS A 122 6.26 16.83 -4.40
CA CYS A 122 6.67 16.61 -3.02
C CYS A 122 5.61 17.15 -2.05
N LEU A 123 5.23 16.37 -1.05
CA LEU A 123 4.20 16.73 -0.07
C LEU A 123 4.52 18.01 0.72
N THR A 124 5.81 18.40 0.80
CA THR A 124 6.22 19.67 1.43
C THR A 124 5.68 20.91 0.72
N SER A 125 5.22 20.77 -0.53
CA SER A 125 4.57 21.85 -1.28
C SER A 125 3.16 22.17 -0.78
N ALA A 126 2.51 21.24 -0.08
CA ALA A 126 1.08 21.26 0.26
C ALA A 126 0.16 21.41 -0.99
N ASP A 127 0.66 20.97 -2.13
CA ASP A 127 0.01 20.97 -3.46
C ASP A 127 0.51 19.74 -4.24
N ALA A 128 0.36 18.56 -3.61
CA ALA A 128 0.87 17.30 -4.16
C ALA A 128 0.17 16.94 -5.47
N LEU A 129 -1.14 17.11 -5.55
CA LEU A 129 -1.98 16.80 -6.71
C LEU A 129 -3.07 17.87 -6.90
N PRO A 130 -3.48 18.16 -8.15
CA PRO A 130 -4.70 18.94 -8.39
C PRO A 130 -5.92 18.22 -7.80
N LEU A 131 -6.81 18.94 -7.12
CA LEU A 131 -8.03 18.36 -6.53
C LEU A 131 -8.90 17.66 -7.57
N ALA A 132 -8.97 18.17 -8.80
CA ALA A 132 -9.70 17.52 -9.90
C ALA A 132 -9.13 16.12 -10.22
N THR A 133 -7.80 15.97 -10.21
CA THR A 133 -7.14 14.68 -10.40
C THR A 133 -7.46 13.71 -9.25
N VAL A 134 -7.47 14.19 -8.01
CA VAL A 134 -7.83 13.37 -6.83
C VAL A 134 -9.25 12.87 -6.94
N LYS A 135 -10.20 13.74 -7.32
CA LYS A 135 -11.60 13.36 -7.56
C LYS A 135 -11.74 12.31 -8.66
N GLN A 136 -11.08 12.54 -9.79
CA GLN A 136 -11.06 11.58 -10.90
C GLN A 136 -10.50 10.22 -10.49
N LEU A 137 -9.37 10.18 -9.79
CA LEU A 137 -8.78 8.94 -9.30
C LEU A 137 -9.70 8.19 -8.33
N PHE A 138 -10.42 8.91 -7.48
CA PHE A 138 -11.42 8.33 -6.59
C PHE A 138 -12.56 7.67 -7.37
N GLU A 139 -13.13 8.36 -8.35
CA GLU A 139 -14.19 7.85 -9.23
C GLU A 139 -13.73 6.63 -10.03
N GLN A 140 -12.52 6.67 -10.59
CA GLN A 140 -11.94 5.52 -11.28
C GLN A 140 -11.72 4.34 -10.31
N GLY A 141 -11.28 4.60 -9.08
CA GLY A 141 -11.18 3.60 -8.02
C GLY A 141 -12.53 2.93 -7.75
N LEU A 142 -13.61 3.70 -7.54
CA LEU A 142 -14.97 3.18 -7.34
C LEU A 142 -15.41 2.31 -8.52
N LYS A 143 -15.22 2.79 -9.75
CA LYS A 143 -15.60 2.06 -10.98
C LYS A 143 -14.86 0.73 -11.11
N TRP A 144 -13.55 0.74 -10.92
CA TRP A 144 -12.75 -0.48 -11.06
C TRP A 144 -12.94 -1.45 -9.89
N GLY A 145 -13.16 -0.94 -8.67
CA GLY A 145 -13.50 -1.78 -7.52
C GLY A 145 -14.79 -2.59 -7.76
N GLN A 146 -15.83 -1.94 -8.27
CA GLN A 146 -17.07 -2.62 -8.64
C GLN A 146 -16.85 -3.66 -9.74
N LYS A 147 -16.09 -3.32 -10.80
CA LYS A 147 -15.81 -4.22 -11.90
C LYS A 147 -15.01 -5.45 -11.46
N LEU A 148 -13.95 -5.24 -10.68
CA LEU A 148 -13.08 -6.33 -10.22
C LEU A 148 -13.75 -7.23 -9.19
N ALA A 149 -14.64 -6.71 -8.36
CA ALA A 149 -15.47 -7.52 -7.46
C ALA A 149 -16.35 -8.52 -8.25
N THR A 150 -16.84 -8.12 -9.44
CA THR A 150 -17.56 -9.04 -10.33
C THR A 150 -16.63 -10.09 -10.95
N VAL A 151 -15.38 -9.72 -11.26
CA VAL A 151 -14.37 -10.67 -11.77
C VAL A 151 -13.96 -11.68 -10.69
N ALA A 152 -13.91 -11.25 -9.44
CA ALA A 152 -13.56 -12.12 -8.31
C ALA A 152 -14.61 -13.20 -8.00
N ASP A 153 -15.84 -13.07 -8.49
CA ASP A 153 -16.93 -14.06 -8.49
C ASP A 153 -16.97 -14.99 -7.26
N GLY A 154 -17.31 -14.42 -6.09
CA GLY A 154 -17.33 -15.13 -4.80
C GLY A 154 -15.97 -15.36 -4.17
N GLY A 155 -14.89 -14.86 -4.79
CA GLY A 155 -13.55 -14.77 -4.22
C GLY A 155 -13.29 -13.42 -3.55
N TYR A 156 -12.04 -12.95 -3.63
CA TYR A 156 -11.63 -11.69 -3.02
C TYR A 156 -10.64 -10.91 -3.90
N LEU A 157 -10.62 -9.61 -3.71
CA LEU A 157 -9.71 -8.70 -4.41
C LEU A 157 -8.50 -8.40 -3.50
N ILE A 158 -7.30 -8.66 -4.00
CA ILE A 158 -6.04 -8.19 -3.43
C ILE A 158 -5.76 -6.83 -4.06
N ILE A 159 -5.73 -5.76 -3.26
CA ILE A 159 -5.36 -4.43 -3.71
C ILE A 159 -3.95 -4.15 -3.18
N GLY A 160 -2.98 -4.18 -4.08
CA GLY A 160 -1.58 -3.87 -3.78
C GLY A 160 -1.14 -2.53 -4.36
N GLU A 161 0.06 -2.11 -4.02
CA GLU A 161 0.61 -0.82 -4.42
C GLU A 161 2.10 -0.90 -4.75
N CYS A 162 2.57 0.04 -5.56
CA CYS A 162 3.97 0.35 -5.67
C CYS A 162 4.17 1.87 -5.82
N VAL A 163 4.56 2.52 -4.71
CA VAL A 163 4.88 3.96 -4.64
C VAL A 163 6.09 4.18 -3.76
N VAL A 164 7.23 4.52 -4.37
CA VAL A 164 8.43 4.90 -3.59
C VAL A 164 8.20 6.24 -2.88
N GLY A 165 8.43 6.27 -1.57
CA GLY A 165 8.10 7.42 -0.72
C GLY A 165 6.68 7.37 -0.13
N GLY A 166 5.88 6.38 -0.51
CA GLY A 166 4.50 6.20 -0.06
C GLY A 166 4.33 6.01 1.44
N THR A 167 5.33 5.54 2.18
CA THR A 167 5.27 5.51 3.65
C THR A 167 5.27 6.92 4.26
N THR A 168 5.90 7.90 3.59
CA THR A 168 5.90 9.29 4.07
C THR A 168 4.57 9.99 3.74
N THR A 169 4.00 9.76 2.56
CA THR A 169 2.67 10.24 2.21
C THR A 169 1.58 9.56 3.05
N ALA A 170 1.75 8.27 3.39
CA ALA A 170 0.87 7.58 4.34
C ALA A 170 0.90 8.23 5.73
N LEU A 171 2.09 8.54 6.26
CA LEU A 171 2.23 9.26 7.53
C LEU A 171 1.53 10.61 7.48
N SER A 172 1.65 11.36 6.36
CA SER A 172 1.02 12.67 6.24
C SER A 172 -0.51 12.60 6.19
N VAL A 173 -1.07 11.64 5.46
CA VAL A 173 -2.53 11.45 5.39
C VAL A 173 -3.08 10.99 6.74
N LEU A 174 -2.46 10.00 7.38
CA LEU A 174 -2.87 9.53 8.71
C LEU A 174 -2.85 10.67 9.74
N THR A 175 -1.75 11.43 9.78
CA THR A 175 -1.60 12.58 10.68
C THR A 175 -2.63 13.67 10.38
N GLY A 176 -2.86 13.96 9.09
CA GLY A 176 -3.87 14.94 8.66
C GLY A 176 -5.30 14.51 9.00
N LEU A 177 -5.60 13.23 9.07
CA LEU A 177 -6.86 12.66 9.56
C LEU A 177 -6.98 12.68 11.10
N GLY A 178 -5.93 13.13 11.81
CA GLY A 178 -5.91 13.19 13.28
C GLY A 178 -5.48 11.88 13.96
N ILE A 179 -4.92 10.92 13.23
CA ILE A 179 -4.45 9.65 13.77
C ILE A 179 -3.02 9.81 14.30
N ALA A 180 -2.72 9.23 15.48
CA ALA A 180 -1.42 9.29 16.12
C ALA A 180 -0.40 8.34 15.45
N ALA A 181 -0.01 8.66 14.20
CA ALA A 181 0.81 7.81 13.35
C ALA A 181 2.33 8.06 13.48
N THR A 182 2.73 9.12 14.18
CA THR A 182 4.15 9.49 14.36
C THR A 182 4.90 8.40 15.10
N GLY A 183 6.05 7.98 14.56
CA GLY A 183 6.85 6.89 15.13
C GLY A 183 6.33 5.48 14.84
N LYS A 184 5.18 5.31 14.18
CA LYS A 184 4.54 4.00 13.92
C LYS A 184 4.67 3.52 12.48
N VAL A 185 4.81 4.44 11.52
CA VAL A 185 4.88 4.12 10.09
C VAL A 185 6.25 3.56 9.72
N ASN A 186 6.28 2.36 9.16
CA ASN A 186 7.50 1.68 8.74
C ASN A 186 8.25 2.40 7.61
N SER A 187 9.45 1.92 7.31
CA SER A 187 10.23 2.29 6.12
C SER A 187 10.94 1.07 5.53
N SER A 188 11.46 1.22 4.33
CA SER A 188 12.29 0.20 3.66
C SER A 188 13.71 0.06 4.24
N HIS A 189 14.09 0.92 5.17
CA HIS A 189 15.37 0.84 5.90
C HIS A 189 15.31 -0.17 7.05
N PRO A 190 16.43 -0.77 7.47
CA PRO A 190 16.49 -1.65 8.63
C PRO A 190 16.00 -0.98 9.91
N ARG A 191 16.28 0.31 10.06
CA ARG A 191 15.72 1.18 11.10
C ARG A 191 14.87 2.26 10.46
N CYS A 192 13.64 2.42 10.96
CA CYS A 192 12.73 3.44 10.45
C CYS A 192 13.28 4.85 10.62
N ASN A 193 13.27 5.64 9.55
CA ASN A 193 13.73 7.03 9.49
C ASN A 193 12.66 8.03 9.98
N HIS A 194 12.10 7.79 11.17
CA HIS A 194 10.96 8.52 11.72
C HIS A 194 11.17 10.04 11.79
N ALA A 195 12.35 10.49 12.27
CA ALA A 195 12.65 11.92 12.38
C ALA A 195 12.58 12.62 11.02
N GLN A 196 13.22 12.06 10.01
CA GLN A 196 13.20 12.61 8.65
C GLN A 196 11.80 12.65 8.07
N LYS A 197 11.03 11.55 8.19
CA LYS A 197 9.63 11.53 7.72
C LYS A 197 8.79 12.58 8.43
N TRP A 198 8.97 12.72 9.75
CA TRP A 198 8.21 13.70 10.53
C TRP A 198 8.51 15.14 10.11
N GLU A 199 9.78 15.51 9.89
CA GLU A 199 10.14 16.85 9.37
C GLU A 199 9.42 17.18 8.07
N ILE A 200 9.42 16.24 7.13
CA ILE A 200 8.81 16.39 5.82
C ILE A 200 7.29 16.54 5.94
N VAL A 201 6.65 15.67 6.72
CA VAL A 201 5.20 15.69 6.97
C VAL A 201 4.77 16.96 7.67
N GLN A 202 5.51 17.38 8.70
CA GLN A 202 5.25 18.61 9.43
C GLN A 202 5.31 19.82 8.51
N ALA A 203 6.30 19.89 7.62
CA ALA A 203 6.43 20.99 6.65
C ALA A 203 5.20 21.08 5.72
N GLY A 204 4.75 19.95 5.18
CA GLY A 204 3.56 19.91 4.31
C GLY A 204 2.28 20.28 5.04
N LEU A 205 2.02 19.65 6.19
CA LEU A 205 0.79 19.90 6.96
C LEU A 205 0.70 21.32 7.52
N LYS A 206 1.81 21.89 7.99
CA LYS A 206 1.85 23.30 8.43
C LYS A 206 1.54 24.25 7.27
N ARG A 207 2.08 23.99 6.10
CA ARG A 207 1.83 24.80 4.91
C ARG A 207 0.37 24.68 4.45
N TRP A 208 -0.25 23.52 4.61
CA TRP A 208 -1.67 23.29 4.31
C TRP A 208 -2.61 24.00 5.29
N GLY A 209 -2.12 24.55 6.40
CA GLY A 209 -2.88 25.35 7.36
C GLY A 209 -3.19 24.64 8.68
N GLY A 210 -2.53 23.55 8.97
CA GLY A 210 -2.66 22.84 10.24
C GLY A 210 -1.79 23.41 11.36
N ARG A 211 -2.14 23.08 12.61
CA ARG A 211 -1.43 23.50 13.82
C ARG A 211 -0.86 22.29 14.55
N GLU A 212 0.37 22.40 14.98
CA GLU A 212 1.03 21.40 15.84
C GLU A 212 0.59 21.60 17.30
N ASN A 213 0.09 20.53 17.93
CA ASN A 213 -0.29 20.51 19.34
C ASN A 213 0.81 19.86 20.17
N SER A 214 1.87 20.57 20.43
CA SER A 214 2.90 20.11 21.37
C SER A 214 3.79 21.26 21.83
N SER A 215 4.41 21.11 23.00
CA SER A 215 5.51 21.99 23.38
C SER A 215 6.67 21.84 22.39
N THR A 216 7.36 22.91 22.09
CA THR A 216 8.54 22.92 21.20
C THR A 216 9.64 21.96 21.65
N GLN A 217 9.64 21.53 22.92
CA GLN A 217 10.61 20.62 23.55
C GLN A 217 10.17 19.15 23.55
N ALA A 218 8.93 18.82 23.17
CA ALA A 218 8.47 17.44 23.12
C ALA A 218 9.21 16.67 22.03
N PRO A 219 9.59 15.39 22.29
CA PRO A 219 10.13 14.51 21.27
C PRO A 219 9.13 14.35 20.12
N TYR A 220 9.62 14.08 18.87
CA TYR A 220 8.76 14.02 17.69
C TYR A 220 7.62 12.98 17.81
N TRP A 221 7.80 11.90 18.56
CA TRP A 221 6.78 10.86 18.77
C TRP A 221 5.63 11.27 19.71
N GLU A 222 5.80 12.35 20.48
CA GLU A 222 4.74 12.93 21.30
C GLU A 222 3.97 14.04 20.59
N LYS A 223 4.43 14.42 19.40
CA LYS A 223 3.86 15.52 18.65
C LYS A 223 2.60 15.06 17.90
N THR A 224 1.50 15.68 18.22
CA THR A 224 0.22 15.49 17.53
C THR A 224 -0.09 16.71 16.65
N PHE A 225 -0.89 16.49 15.64
CA PHE A 225 -1.31 17.53 14.73
C PHE A 225 -2.83 17.64 14.79
N THR A 226 -3.35 18.86 15.00
CA THR A 226 -4.79 19.08 14.95
C THR A 226 -5.12 19.92 13.72
N PRO A 227 -5.97 19.40 12.83
CA PRO A 227 -6.51 20.18 11.74
C PRO A 227 -7.25 21.42 12.26
N SER A 228 -7.16 22.53 11.55
CA SER A 228 -7.83 23.78 11.94
C SER A 228 -9.36 23.77 11.76
N SER A 229 -9.91 22.75 11.08
CA SER A 229 -11.34 22.53 10.80
C SER A 229 -11.62 21.05 10.50
N SER A 230 -12.87 20.67 10.27
CA SER A 230 -13.19 19.33 9.76
C SER A 230 -12.44 19.08 8.43
N VAL A 231 -11.63 18.04 8.42
CA VAL A 231 -10.77 17.70 7.26
C VAL A 231 -11.61 17.09 6.15
N ASP A 232 -11.55 17.69 4.96
CA ASP A 232 -12.00 17.03 3.73
C ASP A 232 -10.87 16.07 3.25
N PRO A 233 -11.10 14.74 3.23
CA PRO A 233 -10.08 13.77 2.84
C PRO A 233 -9.59 13.94 1.41
N LEU A 234 -10.42 14.44 0.48
CA LEU A 234 -10.00 14.69 -0.91
C LEU A 234 -9.02 15.86 -0.97
N GLN A 235 -9.29 16.93 -0.23
CA GLN A 235 -8.38 18.07 -0.13
C GLN A 235 -7.09 17.70 0.60
N LEU A 236 -7.15 16.85 1.62
CA LEU A 236 -5.97 16.35 2.32
C LEU A 236 -5.05 15.58 1.37
N VAL A 237 -5.60 14.65 0.58
CA VAL A 237 -4.81 13.90 -0.41
C VAL A 237 -4.25 14.83 -1.48
N ALA A 238 -5.02 15.82 -1.94
CA ALA A 238 -4.54 16.82 -2.90
C ALA A 238 -3.36 17.63 -2.36
N ALA A 239 -3.35 17.93 -1.07
CA ALA A 239 -2.29 18.70 -0.43
C ALA A 239 -1.02 17.85 -0.16
N VAL A 240 -1.16 16.67 0.45
CA VAL A 240 -0.02 15.93 1.04
C VAL A 240 -0.04 14.43 0.78
N GLY A 241 -0.95 13.91 -0.03
CA GLY A 241 -1.05 12.50 -0.37
C GLY A 241 -0.26 12.11 -1.64
N ASP A 242 -0.58 10.93 -2.16
CA ASP A 242 -0.12 10.44 -3.46
C ASP A 242 -1.29 9.83 -4.26
N PRO A 243 -1.12 9.60 -5.58
CA PRO A 243 -2.23 9.21 -6.45
C PRO A 243 -2.77 7.80 -6.16
N MET A 244 -1.96 6.89 -5.62
CA MET A 244 -2.36 5.53 -5.29
C MET A 244 -3.39 5.50 -4.17
N GLN A 245 -3.21 6.30 -3.12
CA GLN A 245 -4.01 6.24 -1.91
C GLN A 245 -5.51 6.44 -2.17
N ILE A 246 -5.86 7.44 -2.98
CA ILE A 246 -7.26 7.76 -3.25
C ILE A 246 -7.90 6.77 -4.23
N ALA A 247 -7.14 6.28 -5.21
CA ALA A 247 -7.59 5.24 -6.14
C ALA A 247 -7.86 3.93 -5.39
N ALA A 248 -6.94 3.52 -4.51
CA ALA A 248 -7.07 2.31 -3.68
C ALA A 248 -8.25 2.42 -2.70
N ALA A 249 -8.45 3.58 -2.07
CA ALA A 249 -9.59 3.80 -1.17
C ALA A 249 -10.92 3.68 -1.90
N GLY A 250 -11.07 4.30 -3.07
CA GLY A 250 -12.26 4.15 -3.91
C GLY A 250 -12.49 2.70 -4.35
N MET A 251 -11.42 2.01 -4.75
CA MET A 251 -11.50 0.60 -5.16
C MET A 251 -11.95 -0.30 -4.00
N ALA A 252 -11.39 -0.11 -2.80
CA ALA A 252 -11.76 -0.87 -1.61
C ALA A 252 -13.21 -0.62 -1.19
N ILE A 253 -13.67 0.64 -1.19
CA ILE A 253 -15.06 0.99 -0.87
C ILE A 253 -16.02 0.27 -1.81
N ALA A 254 -15.79 0.33 -3.10
CA ALA A 254 -16.69 -0.25 -4.08
C ALA A 254 -16.66 -1.80 -4.08
N ALA A 255 -15.46 -2.39 -3.99
CA ALA A 255 -15.31 -3.84 -4.00
C ALA A 255 -15.91 -4.52 -2.75
N SER A 256 -15.79 -3.89 -1.58
CA SER A 256 -16.29 -4.46 -0.32
C SER A 256 -17.79 -4.77 -0.30
N ARG A 257 -18.56 -4.18 -1.21
CA ARG A 257 -20.02 -4.37 -1.28
C ARG A 257 -20.43 -5.76 -1.79
N SER A 258 -19.55 -6.44 -2.51
CA SER A 258 -19.90 -7.73 -3.14
C SER A 258 -18.75 -8.74 -3.16
N SER A 259 -17.58 -8.39 -2.62
CA SER A 259 -16.39 -9.24 -2.58
C SER A 259 -15.58 -8.99 -1.32
N GLY A 260 -14.77 -9.95 -0.90
CA GLY A 260 -13.71 -9.70 0.08
C GLY A 260 -12.66 -8.76 -0.47
N VAL A 261 -12.04 -7.98 0.40
CA VAL A 261 -10.93 -7.08 0.04
C VAL A 261 -9.76 -7.33 1.00
N LEU A 262 -8.61 -7.64 0.42
CA LEU A 262 -7.32 -7.71 1.09
C LEU A 262 -6.48 -6.51 0.64
N LEU A 263 -6.38 -5.48 1.46
CA LEU A 263 -5.47 -4.35 1.25
C LEU A 263 -4.04 -4.85 1.53
N ALA A 264 -3.30 -5.14 0.46
CA ALA A 264 -2.02 -5.81 0.51
C ALA A 264 -0.86 -4.81 0.54
N GLY A 265 -0.27 -4.65 1.69
CA GLY A 265 0.82 -3.72 1.94
C GLY A 265 0.93 -3.43 3.45
N GLY A 266 1.90 -2.61 3.80
CA GLY A 266 2.12 -2.26 5.19
C GLY A 266 1.31 -1.05 5.65
N THR A 267 2.02 -0.11 6.25
CA THR A 267 1.43 1.12 6.77
C THR A 267 0.81 2.02 5.69
N GLN A 268 1.17 1.86 4.41
CA GLN A 268 0.50 2.53 3.29
C GLN A 268 -0.96 2.07 3.17
N MET A 269 -1.23 0.77 3.30
CA MET A 269 -2.59 0.24 3.21
C MET A 269 -3.42 0.50 4.47
N LEU A 270 -2.79 0.69 5.62
CA LEU A 270 -3.45 1.24 6.81
C LEU A 270 -3.93 2.68 6.56
N ALA A 271 -3.14 3.51 5.86
CA ALA A 271 -3.56 4.85 5.48
C ALA A 271 -4.73 4.81 4.47
N VAL A 272 -4.72 3.88 3.51
CA VAL A 272 -5.83 3.66 2.58
C VAL A 272 -7.11 3.27 3.32
N TYR A 273 -7.02 2.37 4.31
CA TYR A 273 -8.16 1.97 5.13
C TYR A 273 -8.73 3.15 5.91
N ALA A 274 -7.88 3.94 6.59
CA ALA A 274 -8.29 5.14 7.31
C ALA A 274 -8.93 6.20 6.39
N LEU A 275 -8.38 6.36 5.18
CA LEU A 275 -8.91 7.27 4.17
C LEU A 275 -10.30 6.81 3.69
N ALA A 276 -10.49 5.52 3.43
CA ALA A 276 -11.78 4.96 3.06
C ALA A 276 -12.83 5.19 4.17
N GLN A 277 -12.48 5.00 5.44
CA GLN A 277 -13.36 5.32 6.58
C GLN A 277 -13.74 6.81 6.61
N ALA A 278 -12.77 7.70 6.38
CA ALA A 278 -13.02 9.15 6.41
C ALA A 278 -13.94 9.61 5.27
N LEU A 279 -13.72 9.08 4.05
CA LEU A 279 -14.54 9.39 2.87
C LEU A 279 -16.00 8.96 3.05
N THR A 280 -16.23 7.77 3.63
CA THR A 280 -17.59 7.25 3.83
C THR A 280 -18.33 7.98 4.94
N LYS A 281 -17.65 8.45 5.99
CA LYS A 281 -18.26 9.28 7.04
C LYS A 281 -18.77 10.62 6.52
N LEU A 282 -18.08 11.24 5.57
CA LEU A 282 -18.53 12.49 4.94
C LEU A 282 -19.80 12.29 4.11
N GLY A 283 -19.89 11.20 3.33
CA GLY A 283 -21.07 10.88 2.54
C GLY A 283 -22.34 10.66 3.38
N VAL A 284 -22.20 10.17 4.60
CA VAL A 284 -23.31 9.99 5.55
C VAL A 284 -23.71 11.29 6.23
N SER A 285 -22.78 12.23 6.43
CA SER A 285 -23.02 13.51 7.13
C SER A 285 -23.64 14.60 6.25
N SER A 286 -23.49 14.52 4.93
CA SER A 286 -24.03 15.52 4.00
C SER A 286 -25.46 15.15 3.58
N ALA A 287 -26.44 15.53 4.41
CA ALA A 287 -27.87 15.50 4.06
C ALA A 287 -28.23 16.51 2.92
N LYS A 288 -27.25 17.11 2.28
CA LYS A 288 -27.35 17.87 1.03
C LYS A 288 -26.23 17.39 0.10
N PRO A 289 -26.51 16.94 -1.11
CA PRO A 289 -25.48 16.64 -2.10
C PRO A 289 -24.83 17.96 -2.54
N SER A 290 -23.81 18.39 -1.80
CA SER A 290 -23.02 19.58 -2.15
C SER A 290 -21.80 19.24 -3.01
N THR A 291 -21.72 18.00 -3.48
CA THR A 291 -20.72 17.60 -4.45
C THR A 291 -21.38 16.77 -5.54
N GLU A 292 -21.29 17.23 -6.77
CA GLU A 292 -21.71 16.56 -8.01
C GLU A 292 -21.05 15.17 -8.24
N LEU A 293 -20.35 14.65 -7.20
CA LEU A 293 -19.49 13.46 -7.28
C LEU A 293 -20.18 12.12 -6.98
N VAL A 294 -21.45 12.07 -6.59
CA VAL A 294 -22.01 10.85 -5.98
C VAL A 294 -23.13 10.19 -6.82
N GLU A 295 -23.40 10.66 -7.99
CA GLU A 295 -24.21 9.93 -8.95
C GLU A 295 -23.30 9.47 -10.13
N PRO A 296 -23.16 8.17 -10.36
CA PRO A 296 -23.99 7.04 -9.96
C PRO A 296 -23.41 6.07 -8.91
N TYR A 297 -22.35 6.42 -8.16
CA TYR A 297 -21.64 5.48 -7.27
C TYR A 297 -22.05 5.64 -5.80
N SER A 298 -22.50 4.55 -5.17
CA SER A 298 -22.75 4.51 -3.73
C SER A 298 -21.41 4.56 -2.95
N LEU A 299 -21.36 5.33 -1.87
CA LEU A 299 -20.25 5.31 -0.90
C LEU A 299 -20.49 4.31 0.25
N ALA A 300 -21.47 3.42 0.12
CA ALA A 300 -21.68 2.36 1.09
C ALA A 300 -20.43 1.46 1.16
N TRP A 301 -19.73 1.49 2.29
CA TRP A 301 -18.60 0.64 2.59
C TRP A 301 -19.01 -0.47 3.55
N GLN A 302 -18.51 -1.69 3.32
CA GLN A 302 -18.67 -2.83 4.21
C GLN A 302 -17.31 -3.18 4.84
N PRO A 303 -16.93 -2.53 5.96
CA PRO A 303 -15.61 -2.71 6.57
C PRO A 303 -15.37 -4.15 7.05
N GLU A 304 -16.43 -4.92 7.33
CA GLU A 304 -16.35 -6.34 7.69
C GLU A 304 -15.78 -7.20 6.55
N GLN A 305 -15.89 -6.75 5.29
CA GLN A 305 -15.33 -7.43 4.13
C GLN A 305 -13.87 -7.03 3.86
N VAL A 306 -13.31 -6.08 4.62
CA VAL A 306 -11.99 -5.51 4.34
C VAL A 306 -10.99 -5.86 5.45
N VAL A 307 -9.86 -6.43 5.05
CA VAL A 307 -8.71 -6.68 5.93
C VAL A 307 -7.46 -6.05 5.35
N VAL A 308 -6.49 -5.73 6.20
CA VAL A 308 -5.15 -5.31 5.79
C VAL A 308 -4.20 -6.49 5.97
N GLY A 309 -3.48 -6.87 4.91
CA GLY A 309 -2.54 -7.97 4.91
C GLY A 309 -1.13 -7.51 4.56
N THR A 310 -0.14 -7.98 5.34
CA THR A 310 1.26 -7.57 5.18
C THR A 310 2.22 -8.72 5.45
N THR A 311 3.51 -8.44 5.39
CA THR A 311 4.56 -9.37 5.81
C THR A 311 4.80 -9.27 7.32
N ARG A 312 5.36 -10.33 7.92
CA ARG A 312 5.76 -10.28 9.33
C ARG A 312 6.86 -9.24 9.59
N TRP A 313 7.73 -8.98 8.60
CA TRP A 313 8.79 -7.98 8.73
C TRP A 313 8.26 -6.54 8.85
N VAL A 314 7.02 -6.29 8.44
CA VAL A 314 6.31 -5.04 8.71
C VAL A 314 5.53 -5.11 10.02
N ALA A 315 4.78 -6.18 10.24
CA ALA A 315 3.93 -6.31 11.43
C ALA A 315 4.74 -6.38 12.73
N GLU A 316 5.92 -6.99 12.69
CA GLU A 316 6.79 -7.24 13.84
C GLU A 316 8.06 -6.37 13.84
N ASP A 317 8.12 -5.31 13.01
CA ASP A 317 9.26 -4.39 12.97
C ASP A 317 9.44 -3.68 14.33
N PRO A 318 10.54 -3.94 15.07
CA PRO A 318 10.74 -3.33 16.39
C PRO A 318 11.05 -1.83 16.32
N THR A 319 11.27 -1.29 15.11
CA THR A 319 11.54 0.14 14.88
C THR A 319 10.33 0.91 14.39
N GLY A 320 9.21 0.23 14.08
CA GLY A 320 7.90 0.78 13.77
C GLY A 320 6.87 0.29 14.80
N ASP A 321 5.60 0.58 14.56
CA ASP A 321 4.49 0.07 15.37
C ASP A 321 3.23 -0.10 14.52
N THR A 322 3.30 -1.01 13.56
CA THR A 322 2.18 -1.27 12.63
C THR A 322 0.93 -1.77 13.35
N VAL A 323 1.09 -2.59 14.38
CA VAL A 323 -0.02 -3.13 15.17
C VAL A 323 -0.69 -2.02 15.98
N GLY A 324 0.10 -1.19 16.69
CA GLY A 324 -0.44 -0.03 17.41
C GLY A 324 -1.05 1.01 16.48
N LEU A 325 -0.53 1.17 15.25
CA LEU A 325 -1.14 2.05 14.25
C LEU A 325 -2.52 1.53 13.81
N ALA A 326 -2.66 0.23 13.56
CA ALA A 326 -3.94 -0.39 13.23
C ALA A 326 -4.96 -0.21 14.37
N GLN A 327 -4.52 -0.29 15.63
CA GLN A 327 -5.36 -0.04 16.82
C GLN A 327 -5.80 1.43 16.91
N ASP A 328 -4.90 2.38 16.63
CA ASP A 328 -5.22 3.83 16.66
C ASP A 328 -6.19 4.23 15.53
N ILE A 329 -6.15 3.57 14.38
CA ILE A 329 -7.13 3.77 13.31
C ILE A 329 -8.50 3.25 13.73
N GLY A 330 -8.56 2.21 14.56
CA GLY A 330 -9.77 1.65 15.12
C GLY A 330 -10.06 0.22 14.69
N ALA A 331 -11.21 -0.03 14.03
CA ALA A 331 -11.65 -1.39 13.69
C ALA A 331 -10.95 -1.92 12.42
N VAL A 332 -9.62 -2.05 12.43
CA VAL A 332 -8.84 -2.59 11.31
C VAL A 332 -8.37 -4.00 11.61
N PRO A 333 -8.83 -5.04 10.88
CA PRO A 333 -8.23 -6.36 10.96
C PRO A 333 -6.88 -6.36 10.26
N LEU A 334 -5.80 -6.51 11.02
CA LEU A 334 -4.44 -6.59 10.49
C LEU A 334 -3.97 -8.05 10.53
N LEU A 335 -3.58 -8.56 9.37
CA LEU A 335 -3.06 -9.90 9.15
C LEU A 335 -1.63 -9.83 8.63
N ALA A 336 -0.81 -10.82 8.96
CA ALA A 336 0.49 -10.97 8.30
C ALA A 336 0.78 -12.44 7.97
N THR A 337 1.52 -12.63 6.86
CA THR A 337 2.13 -13.92 6.58
C THR A 337 3.29 -14.17 7.55
N GLU A 338 3.44 -15.41 8.00
CA GLU A 338 4.59 -15.85 8.80
C GLU A 338 5.76 -16.31 7.90
N LEU A 339 5.77 -15.93 6.60
CA LEU A 339 6.88 -16.21 5.69
C LEU A 339 8.20 -15.74 6.31
N SER A 340 9.22 -16.61 6.25
CA SER A 340 10.56 -16.33 6.74
C SER A 340 11.59 -16.74 5.71
N PHE A 341 12.62 -15.94 5.56
CA PHE A 341 13.78 -16.19 4.73
C PHE A 341 15.01 -16.60 5.52
N SER A 342 14.88 -16.88 6.83
CA SER A 342 16.02 -17.27 7.70
C SER A 342 16.77 -18.52 7.23
N THR A 343 16.07 -19.42 6.54
CA THR A 343 16.64 -20.65 5.98
C THR A 343 16.89 -20.57 4.48
N SER A 344 16.68 -19.41 3.86
CA SER A 344 16.92 -19.26 2.43
C SER A 344 18.40 -19.36 2.10
N ARG A 345 18.72 -19.98 0.96
CA ARG A 345 20.07 -20.04 0.41
C ARG A 345 20.52 -18.73 -0.26
N TYR A 346 19.62 -17.75 -0.43
CA TYR A 346 19.89 -16.48 -1.10
C TYR A 346 20.08 -15.35 -0.07
N PRO A 347 21.28 -14.76 0.02
CA PRO A 347 21.55 -13.65 0.93
C PRO A 347 20.60 -12.45 0.74
N GLN A 348 20.19 -12.20 -0.52
CA GLN A 348 19.27 -11.11 -0.86
C GLN A 348 17.86 -11.31 -0.27
N LEU A 349 17.41 -12.55 -0.10
CA LEU A 349 16.19 -12.88 0.62
C LEU A 349 16.43 -12.80 2.15
N GLN A 350 17.58 -13.28 2.64
CA GLN A 350 17.91 -13.19 4.07
C GLN A 350 18.00 -11.73 4.56
N ALA A 351 18.22 -10.76 3.68
CA ALA A 351 18.22 -9.34 4.02
C ALA A 351 16.88 -8.85 4.62
N TYR A 352 15.77 -9.51 4.29
CA TYR A 352 14.46 -9.23 4.92
C TYR A 352 14.49 -9.49 6.43
N GLU A 353 15.20 -10.54 6.88
CA GLU A 353 15.34 -10.86 8.31
C GLU A 353 16.17 -9.80 9.06
N GLN A 354 16.95 -9.00 8.33
CA GLN A 354 17.73 -7.88 8.85
C GLN A 354 16.93 -6.55 8.79
N GLY A 355 15.67 -6.60 8.33
CA GLY A 355 14.77 -5.45 8.24
C GLY A 355 14.92 -4.61 6.98
N TYR A 356 15.60 -5.10 5.94
CA TYR A 356 15.61 -4.42 4.63
C TYR A 356 14.35 -4.74 3.83
N VAL A 357 13.91 -3.81 3.01
CA VAL A 357 12.80 -3.90 2.06
C VAL A 357 11.44 -4.07 2.75
N LYS A 358 11.14 -5.20 3.36
CA LYS A 358 9.97 -5.59 4.18
C LYS A 358 8.66 -5.81 3.41
N GLU A 359 8.24 -4.94 2.51
CA GLU A 359 6.94 -4.99 1.81
C GLU A 359 6.99 -4.19 0.50
N GLY A 360 6.00 -4.40 -0.35
CA GLY A 360 5.76 -3.73 -1.62
C GLY A 360 5.15 -4.66 -2.66
N VAL A 361 4.51 -4.11 -3.65
CA VAL A 361 3.93 -4.86 -4.78
C VAL A 361 3.01 -6.01 -4.33
N ALA A 362 2.26 -5.81 -3.25
CA ALA A 362 1.35 -6.80 -2.66
C ALA A 362 2.03 -8.08 -2.09
N ALA A 363 3.31 -8.04 -1.73
CA ALA A 363 4.06 -9.23 -1.31
C ALA A 363 3.39 -9.99 -0.15
N GLY A 364 3.02 -9.28 0.93
CA GLY A 364 2.32 -9.88 2.07
C GLY A 364 0.96 -10.44 1.70
N GLY A 365 0.20 -9.73 0.87
CA GLY A 365 -1.12 -10.19 0.40
C GLY A 365 -1.04 -11.41 -0.50
N CYS A 366 -0.08 -11.47 -1.43
CA CYS A 366 0.16 -12.64 -2.27
C CYS A 366 0.62 -13.85 -1.43
N ALA A 367 1.50 -13.65 -0.44
CA ALA A 367 1.90 -14.70 0.47
C ALA A 367 0.72 -15.23 1.32
N ILE A 368 -0.15 -14.34 1.81
CA ILE A 368 -1.41 -14.71 2.47
C ILE A 368 -2.30 -15.53 1.52
N ALA A 369 -2.43 -15.07 0.27
CA ALA A 369 -3.23 -15.77 -0.74
C ALA A 369 -2.70 -17.18 -1.05
N ALA A 370 -1.39 -17.40 -1.06
CA ALA A 370 -0.82 -18.72 -1.24
C ALA A 370 -1.29 -19.71 -0.17
N HIS A 371 -1.35 -19.27 1.08
CA HIS A 371 -1.87 -20.08 2.18
C HIS A 371 -3.39 -20.23 2.11
N LEU A 372 -4.11 -19.12 1.86
CA LEU A 372 -5.58 -19.07 1.93
C LEU A 372 -6.23 -19.80 0.75
N TYR A 373 -5.74 -19.59 -0.48
CA TYR A 373 -6.34 -20.15 -1.68
C TYR A 373 -5.94 -21.60 -1.92
N LYS A 374 -4.64 -21.91 -1.87
CA LYS A 374 -4.11 -23.25 -2.21
C LYS A 374 -3.61 -24.06 -1.01
N GLY A 375 -3.72 -23.51 0.20
CA GLY A 375 -3.29 -24.20 1.42
C GLY A 375 -1.76 -24.43 1.49
N TRP A 376 -0.97 -23.65 0.75
CA TRP A 376 0.48 -23.79 0.79
C TRP A 376 1.03 -23.58 2.19
N ASN A 377 1.95 -24.42 2.60
CA ASN A 377 2.74 -24.19 3.80
C ASN A 377 3.93 -23.25 3.51
N LEU A 378 4.63 -22.85 4.57
CA LEU A 378 5.77 -21.91 4.45
C LEU A 378 6.93 -22.47 3.59
N VAL A 379 7.13 -23.79 3.61
CA VAL A 379 8.21 -24.44 2.81
C VAL A 379 7.88 -24.36 1.33
N GLN A 380 6.64 -24.68 0.94
CA GLN A 380 6.21 -24.61 -0.46
C GLN A 380 6.31 -23.18 -1.00
N LEU A 381 5.90 -22.18 -0.21
CA LEU A 381 5.99 -20.77 -0.59
C LEU A 381 7.46 -20.34 -0.74
N LEU A 382 8.34 -20.69 0.21
CA LEU A 382 9.76 -20.39 0.14
C LEU A 382 10.40 -21.05 -1.10
N GLN A 383 10.12 -22.32 -1.35
CA GLN A 383 10.64 -23.04 -2.52
C GLN A 383 10.23 -22.41 -3.85
N SER A 384 8.98 -21.93 -3.96
CA SER A 384 8.51 -21.24 -5.15
C SER A 384 9.25 -19.91 -5.37
N ILE A 385 9.45 -19.13 -4.30
CA ILE A 385 10.21 -17.88 -4.36
C ILE A 385 11.67 -18.13 -4.73
N GLU A 386 12.33 -19.10 -4.09
CA GLU A 386 13.72 -19.46 -4.38
C GLU A 386 13.92 -19.98 -5.82
N GLY A 387 12.96 -20.74 -6.34
CA GLY A 387 12.99 -21.21 -7.73
C GLY A 387 12.88 -20.05 -8.74
N LEU A 388 12.10 -19.00 -8.40
CA LEU A 388 12.04 -17.78 -9.21
C LEU A 388 13.36 -17.00 -9.12
N VAL A 389 13.92 -16.83 -7.93
CA VAL A 389 15.22 -16.16 -7.73
C VAL A 389 16.34 -16.89 -8.47
N GLU A 390 16.33 -18.23 -8.48
CA GLU A 390 17.31 -19.01 -9.22
C GLU A 390 17.29 -18.70 -10.72
N ARG A 391 16.09 -18.70 -11.32
CA ARG A 391 15.93 -18.33 -12.74
C ARG A 391 16.36 -16.89 -13.01
N TYR A 392 16.03 -15.98 -12.10
CA TYR A 392 16.39 -14.56 -12.23
C TYR A 392 17.92 -14.33 -12.16
N CYS A 393 18.64 -15.07 -11.33
CA CYS A 393 20.10 -14.96 -11.25
C CYS A 393 20.84 -15.60 -12.43
N GLN A 394 20.16 -16.43 -13.24
CA GLN A 394 20.72 -17.11 -14.41
C GLN A 394 20.41 -16.36 -15.73
N SER A 395 19.50 -15.39 -15.71
CA SER A 395 19.12 -14.60 -16.87
C SER A 395 20.04 -13.39 -17.09
#